data_2df4d1a2d187531deed87a10113cb4f8
#
_entry.id   2df4d1a2d187531deed87a10113cb4f8
#
_cell.length_a   1.000
_cell.length_b   1.000
_cell.length_c   1.000
_cell.angle_alpha   90.00
_cell.angle_beta   90.00
_cell.angle_gamma   90.00
#
_symmetry.space_group_name_H-M   'P 1'
#
loop_
_entity.id
_entity.type
_entity.pdbx_description
1 polymer ?
#
loop_
_entity_poly.entity_id
_entity_poly.type
_entity_poly.pdbx_seq_one_letter_code
_entity_poly.pdbx_strand_id
1 'polypeptide(L)'
;MKKTKHILGLSGGKDSAALAVHMNNKHPEIDVEYFFTDTGYELKETYTFLDKLKTRLDKPIHYIHPTNSFDYYMKKYNNFLPSQMARWCTIEMKLKSMEKWLKPALDEGQEIITYVGIRYDERGRVGYKPTNPLIKARFPFIEDTIDKEAVMEILETSGLGLPDYYKWRSRSGCTFCFFQKKSEWVGLKENHPEAFEHAKSLEKT
;
A
#
# COMPACT_ATOMS: atom_id res chain seq x y z
N MET A 1 21.94 23.19 0.73
CA MET A 1 21.72 21.75 0.98
C MET A 1 20.59 21.25 0.08
N LYS A 2 20.75 20.11 -0.62
CA LYS A 2 19.63 19.52 -1.35
C LYS A 2 18.54 19.13 -0.35
N LYS A 3 17.30 19.58 -0.58
CA LYS A 3 16.16 19.25 0.27
C LYS A 3 15.82 17.75 0.06
N THR A 4 15.77 16.98 1.12
CA THR A 4 15.35 15.57 1.09
C THR A 4 13.87 15.49 1.42
N LYS A 5 13.12 14.75 0.61
CA LYS A 5 11.70 14.47 0.85
C LYS A 5 11.55 13.03 1.34
N HIS A 6 10.88 12.85 2.47
CA HIS A 6 10.63 11.55 3.08
C HIS A 6 9.19 11.12 2.81
N ILE A 7 8.99 9.92 2.28
CA ILE A 7 7.65 9.43 1.93
C ILE A 7 7.44 8.01 2.44
N LEU A 8 6.19 7.68 2.76
CA LEU A 8 5.78 6.33 3.13
C LEU A 8 4.43 6.00 2.46
N GLY A 9 4.47 4.96 1.61
CA GLY A 9 3.28 4.44 0.94
C GLY A 9 2.47 3.55 1.85
N LEU A 10 1.22 3.92 2.08
CA LEU A 10 0.26 3.13 2.83
C LEU A 10 -0.48 2.18 1.88
N SER A 11 -0.70 0.96 2.32
CA SER A 11 -1.47 -0.05 1.56
C SER A 11 -2.84 -0.34 2.18
N GLY A 12 -3.16 0.34 3.29
CA GLY A 12 -4.30 0.01 4.13
C GLY A 12 -4.15 -1.30 4.91
N GLY A 13 -2.97 -1.93 4.87
CA GLY A 13 -2.67 -3.15 5.61
C GLY A 13 -1.80 -2.91 6.84
N LYS A 14 -1.68 -3.95 7.68
CA LYS A 14 -1.00 -3.92 8.98
C LYS A 14 0.46 -3.44 8.92
N ASP A 15 1.25 -3.95 7.96
CA ASP A 15 2.70 -3.70 7.95
C ASP A 15 3.02 -2.22 7.60
N SER A 16 2.33 -1.63 6.62
CA SER A 16 2.52 -0.21 6.28
C SER A 16 1.98 0.74 7.36
N ALA A 17 0.90 0.36 8.04
CA ALA A 17 0.35 1.16 9.13
C ALA A 17 1.26 1.11 10.37
N ALA A 18 1.72 -0.08 10.75
CA ALA A 18 2.68 -0.23 11.84
C ALA A 18 3.99 0.52 11.54
N LEU A 19 4.48 0.49 10.28
CA LEU A 19 5.65 1.26 9.90
C LEU A 19 5.42 2.78 10.04
N ALA A 20 4.24 3.28 9.66
CA ALA A 20 3.93 4.69 9.83
C ALA A 20 3.91 5.10 11.31
N VAL A 21 3.31 4.29 12.18
CA VAL A 21 3.33 4.51 13.63
C VAL A 21 4.75 4.42 14.20
N HIS A 22 5.52 3.41 13.79
CA HIS A 22 6.90 3.23 14.22
C HIS A 22 7.76 4.44 13.86
N MET A 23 7.70 4.89 12.60
CA MET A 23 8.43 6.08 12.14
C MET A 23 8.02 7.34 12.89
N ASN A 24 6.72 7.55 13.10
CA ASN A 24 6.21 8.71 13.82
C ASN A 24 6.66 8.74 15.30
N ASN A 25 6.78 7.57 15.94
CA ASN A 25 7.17 7.47 17.34
C ASN A 25 8.70 7.51 17.52
N LYS A 26 9.46 6.81 16.68
CA LYS A 26 10.90 6.65 16.81
C LYS A 26 11.69 7.78 16.16
N HIS A 27 11.16 8.36 15.11
CA HIS A 27 11.81 9.40 14.32
C HIS A 27 10.91 10.62 14.10
N PRO A 28 10.43 11.26 15.20
CA PRO A 28 9.54 12.42 15.11
C PRO A 28 10.19 13.62 14.42
N GLU A 29 11.54 13.67 14.37
CA GLU A 29 12.32 14.69 13.68
C GLU A 29 12.25 14.58 12.16
N ILE A 30 11.84 13.41 11.62
CA ILE A 30 11.70 13.19 10.19
C ILE A 30 10.27 13.56 9.76
N ASP A 31 10.16 14.56 8.90
CA ASP A 31 8.86 14.94 8.34
C ASP A 31 8.46 13.98 7.21
N VAL A 32 7.80 12.88 7.58
CA VAL A 32 7.33 11.86 6.63
C VAL A 32 5.98 12.28 6.05
N GLU A 33 5.89 12.33 4.72
CA GLU A 33 4.64 12.47 3.98
C GLU A 33 4.05 11.10 3.68
N TYR A 34 2.78 10.90 4.08
CA TYR A 34 2.07 9.63 3.87
C TYR A 34 1.22 9.71 2.61
N PHE A 35 1.24 8.65 1.80
CA PHE A 35 0.37 8.55 0.64
C PHE A 35 -0.28 7.18 0.51
N PHE A 36 -1.46 7.16 -0.06
CA PHE A 36 -2.19 5.96 -0.42
C PHE A 36 -2.55 6.02 -1.90
N THR A 37 -2.20 4.98 -2.67
CA THR A 37 -2.60 4.91 -4.07
C THR A 37 -3.96 4.21 -4.16
N ASP A 38 -4.98 5.03 -4.33
CA ASP A 38 -6.36 4.60 -4.42
C ASP A 38 -6.70 4.14 -5.83
N THR A 39 -6.97 2.85 -6.00
CA THR A 39 -7.37 2.28 -7.29
C THR A 39 -8.88 2.34 -7.52
N GLY A 40 -9.66 2.72 -6.50
CA GLY A 40 -11.11 2.73 -6.51
C GLY A 40 -11.76 1.36 -6.29
N TYR A 41 -10.96 0.35 -5.99
CA TYR A 41 -11.41 -1.04 -5.80
C TYR A 41 -11.01 -1.65 -4.45
N GLU A 42 -10.62 -0.82 -3.52
CA GLU A 42 -10.33 -1.22 -2.16
C GLU A 42 -11.62 -1.47 -1.36
N LEU A 43 -11.52 -2.32 -0.34
CA LEU A 43 -12.63 -2.55 0.60
C LEU A 43 -12.93 -1.29 1.42
N LYS A 44 -14.19 -1.08 1.79
CA LYS A 44 -14.61 0.06 2.62
C LYS A 44 -13.83 0.12 3.94
N GLU A 45 -13.55 -1.02 4.53
CA GLU A 45 -12.77 -1.13 5.77
C GLU A 45 -11.32 -0.62 5.61
N THR A 46 -10.78 -0.64 4.39
CA THR A 46 -9.46 -0.05 4.10
C THR A 46 -9.49 1.46 4.33
N TYR A 47 -10.51 2.14 3.82
CA TYR A 47 -10.66 3.60 4.00
C TYR A 47 -10.92 3.95 5.47
N THR A 48 -11.81 3.23 6.14
CA THR A 48 -12.07 3.40 7.57
C THR A 48 -10.79 3.24 8.41
N PHE A 49 -9.95 2.28 8.06
CA PHE A 49 -8.67 2.06 8.74
C PHE A 49 -7.65 3.17 8.45
N LEU A 50 -7.59 3.67 7.21
CA LEU A 50 -6.74 4.81 6.86
C LEU A 50 -7.18 6.09 7.59
N ASP A 51 -8.47 6.31 7.79
CA ASP A 51 -8.97 7.45 8.57
C ASP A 51 -8.56 7.36 10.05
N LYS A 52 -8.64 6.17 10.65
CA LYS A 52 -8.12 5.93 12.01
C LYS A 52 -6.61 6.18 12.08
N LEU A 53 -5.87 5.69 11.10
CA LEU A 53 -4.42 5.87 11.01
C LEU A 53 -4.07 7.36 10.86
N LYS A 54 -4.76 8.10 10.00
CA LYS A 54 -4.60 9.55 9.83
C LYS A 54 -4.77 10.30 11.16
N THR A 55 -5.82 9.97 11.91
CA THR A 55 -6.07 10.55 13.24
C THR A 55 -4.95 10.19 14.21
N ARG A 56 -4.47 8.95 14.21
CA ARG A 56 -3.39 8.49 15.10
C ARG A 56 -2.04 9.17 14.82
N LEU A 57 -1.75 9.44 13.55
CA LEU A 57 -0.50 10.08 13.11
C LEU A 57 -0.52 11.60 13.28
N ASP A 58 -1.71 12.20 13.40
CA ASP A 58 -1.93 13.65 13.32
C ASP A 58 -1.27 14.28 12.07
N LYS A 59 -1.28 13.55 10.97
CA LYS A 59 -0.71 13.96 9.68
C LYS A 59 -1.64 13.59 8.53
N PRO A 60 -1.68 14.39 7.46
CA PRO A 60 -2.49 14.08 6.29
C PRO A 60 -1.99 12.83 5.56
N ILE A 61 -2.92 12.12 4.92
CA ILE A 61 -2.63 11.07 3.96
C ILE A 61 -3.03 11.58 2.58
N HIS A 62 -2.08 11.63 1.64
CA HIS A 62 -2.32 12.03 0.26
C HIS A 62 -2.93 10.86 -0.51
N TYR A 63 -4.16 11.03 -0.98
CA TYR A 63 -4.80 10.04 -1.85
C TYR A 63 -4.37 10.29 -3.29
N ILE A 64 -3.68 9.33 -3.88
CA ILE A 64 -3.15 9.40 -5.25
C ILE A 64 -3.97 8.48 -6.13
N HIS A 65 -4.57 9.03 -7.17
CA HIS A 65 -5.40 8.27 -8.10
C HIS A 65 -4.65 7.96 -9.39
N PRO A 66 -4.87 6.78 -10.00
CA PRO A 66 -4.35 6.47 -11.31
C PRO A 66 -4.94 7.40 -12.37
N THR A 67 -4.18 7.66 -13.43
CA THR A 67 -4.61 8.56 -14.51
C THR A 67 -5.84 8.01 -15.27
N ASN A 68 -5.93 6.68 -15.38
CA ASN A 68 -7.04 6.00 -16.04
C ASN A 68 -7.63 4.93 -15.12
N SER A 69 -8.88 4.54 -15.42
CA SER A 69 -9.59 3.49 -14.68
C SER A 69 -8.98 2.09 -14.90
N PHE A 70 -9.35 1.14 -14.05
CA PHE A 70 -8.98 -0.26 -14.23
C PHE A 70 -9.48 -0.80 -15.57
N ASP A 71 -10.73 -0.47 -15.97
CA ASP A 71 -11.32 -0.91 -17.24
C ASP A 71 -10.54 -0.40 -18.45
N TYR A 72 -10.02 0.83 -18.37
CA TYR A 72 -9.13 1.35 -19.43
C TYR A 72 -7.89 0.47 -19.56
N TYR A 73 -7.26 0.12 -18.45
CA TYR A 73 -6.07 -0.74 -18.50
C TYR A 73 -6.39 -2.17 -18.87
N MET A 74 -7.55 -2.71 -18.47
CA MET A 74 -8.03 -4.01 -18.98
C MET A 74 -8.07 -4.03 -20.50
N LYS A 75 -8.70 -3.05 -21.13
CA LYS A 75 -8.74 -2.92 -22.60
C LYS A 75 -7.35 -2.77 -23.21
N LYS A 76 -6.48 -1.94 -22.60
CA LYS A 76 -5.09 -1.75 -23.03
C LYS A 76 -4.30 -3.06 -23.05
N TYR A 77 -4.57 -3.95 -22.13
CA TYR A 77 -3.94 -5.27 -22.02
C TYR A 77 -4.78 -6.40 -22.59
N ASN A 78 -5.62 -6.09 -23.62
CA ASN A 78 -6.45 -7.07 -24.34
C ASN A 78 -7.32 -7.93 -23.41
N ASN A 79 -7.89 -7.34 -22.38
CA ASN A 79 -8.70 -7.97 -21.34
C ASN A 79 -7.98 -9.06 -20.53
N PHE A 80 -6.64 -9.09 -20.55
CA PHE A 80 -5.88 -9.95 -19.66
C PHE A 80 -5.90 -9.40 -18.23
N LEU A 81 -6.48 -10.16 -17.30
CA LEU A 81 -6.45 -9.84 -15.88
C LEU A 81 -5.01 -9.78 -15.34
N PRO A 82 -4.75 -8.95 -14.33
CA PRO A 82 -3.46 -8.97 -13.65
C PRO A 82 -3.20 -10.34 -13.05
N SER A 83 -1.93 -10.76 -13.07
CA SER A 83 -1.48 -12.03 -12.51
C SER A 83 -0.13 -11.87 -11.82
N GLN A 84 0.38 -12.94 -11.21
CA GLN A 84 1.72 -12.93 -10.63
C GLN A 84 2.80 -12.62 -11.68
N MET A 85 2.63 -13.09 -12.91
CA MET A 85 3.57 -12.87 -14.01
C MET A 85 3.33 -11.54 -14.74
N ALA A 86 2.10 -11.02 -14.73
CA ALA A 86 1.71 -9.80 -15.43
C ALA A 86 1.08 -8.79 -14.44
N ARG A 87 1.89 -8.14 -13.64
CA ARG A 87 1.47 -7.20 -12.59
C ARG A 87 1.23 -5.77 -13.12
N TRP A 88 0.58 -5.66 -14.28
CA TRP A 88 0.34 -4.36 -14.89
C TRP A 88 -0.44 -3.39 -13.98
N CYS A 89 -1.37 -3.91 -13.14
CA CYS A 89 -2.10 -3.08 -12.18
C CYS A 89 -1.16 -2.37 -11.19
N THR A 90 -0.10 -3.05 -10.73
CA THR A 90 0.90 -2.43 -9.86
C THR A 90 1.68 -1.34 -10.59
N ILE A 91 2.11 -1.62 -11.83
CA ILE A 91 2.93 -0.69 -12.64
C ILE A 91 2.09 0.54 -13.04
N GLU A 92 0.95 0.31 -13.69
CA GLU A 92 0.15 1.40 -14.29
C GLU A 92 -0.61 2.21 -13.26
N MET A 93 -1.20 1.53 -12.26
CA MET A 93 -2.11 2.20 -11.32
C MET A 93 -1.43 2.68 -10.04
N LYS A 94 -0.32 2.04 -9.63
CA LYS A 94 0.35 2.40 -8.37
C LYS A 94 1.69 3.10 -8.60
N LEU A 95 2.64 2.44 -9.27
CA LEU A 95 4.00 3.00 -9.41
C LEU A 95 4.02 4.25 -10.27
N LYS A 96 3.38 4.25 -11.44
CA LYS A 96 3.30 5.45 -12.29
C LYS A 96 2.55 6.60 -11.65
N SER A 97 1.52 6.30 -10.84
CA SER A 97 0.81 7.35 -10.09
C SER A 97 1.69 7.98 -9.02
N MET A 98 2.47 7.17 -8.30
CA MET A 98 3.45 7.65 -7.34
C MET A 98 4.55 8.49 -8.04
N GLU A 99 5.11 7.99 -9.15
CA GLU A 99 6.13 8.71 -9.93
C GLU A 99 5.62 10.07 -10.41
N LYS A 100 4.36 10.13 -10.92
CA LYS A 100 3.72 11.38 -11.32
C LYS A 100 3.56 12.35 -10.15
N TRP A 101 3.17 11.85 -8.98
CA TRP A 101 3.06 12.65 -7.76
C TRP A 101 4.40 13.19 -7.29
N LEU A 102 5.48 12.42 -7.44
CA LEU A 102 6.83 12.82 -7.06
C LEU A 102 7.52 13.70 -8.10
N LYS A 103 7.01 13.75 -9.33
CA LYS A 103 7.67 14.44 -10.44
C LYS A 103 8.08 15.89 -10.14
N PRO A 104 7.27 16.75 -9.50
CA PRO A 104 7.70 18.12 -9.20
C PRO A 104 8.96 18.16 -8.31
N ALA A 105 9.02 17.34 -7.26
CA ALA A 105 10.17 17.27 -6.37
C ALA A 105 11.43 16.73 -7.07
N LEU A 106 11.24 15.73 -7.94
CA LEU A 106 12.34 15.15 -8.73
C LEU A 106 12.87 16.14 -9.78
N ASP A 107 11.99 16.91 -10.42
CA ASP A 107 12.37 17.94 -11.41
C ASP A 107 13.19 19.08 -10.73
N GLU A 108 12.93 19.36 -9.45
CA GLU A 108 13.73 20.27 -8.61
C GLU A 108 15.04 19.64 -8.11
N GLY A 109 15.32 18.38 -8.45
CA GLY A 109 16.52 17.66 -8.03
C GLY A 109 16.53 17.27 -6.55
N GLN A 110 15.34 17.18 -5.90
CA GLN A 110 15.24 16.71 -4.51
C GLN A 110 15.55 15.21 -4.44
N GLU A 111 16.24 14.80 -3.37
CA GLU A 111 16.38 13.39 -3.03
C GLU A 111 15.10 12.91 -2.35
N ILE A 112 14.60 11.74 -2.75
CA ILE A 112 13.42 11.11 -2.16
C ILE A 112 13.85 9.88 -1.37
N ILE A 113 13.49 9.79 -0.10
CA ILE A 113 13.65 8.58 0.71
C ILE A 113 12.26 7.97 0.89
N THR A 114 12.06 6.76 0.34
CA THR A 114 10.83 5.99 0.53
C THR A 114 11.03 4.90 1.55
N TYR A 115 10.13 4.84 2.54
CA TYR A 115 10.14 3.83 3.59
C TYR A 115 9.23 2.67 3.22
N VAL A 116 9.76 1.44 3.33
CA VAL A 116 9.07 0.22 2.89
C VAL A 116 8.95 -0.75 4.06
N GLY A 117 7.72 -1.20 4.35
CA GLY A 117 7.38 -2.09 5.45
C GLY A 117 7.66 -3.57 5.17
N ILE A 118 8.91 -3.92 4.85
CA ILE A 118 9.36 -5.31 4.82
C ILE A 118 9.87 -5.65 6.20
N ARG A 119 9.26 -6.64 6.83
CA ARG A 119 9.63 -7.07 8.17
C ARG A 119 10.97 -7.82 8.19
N TYR A 120 11.57 -7.91 9.35
CA TYR A 120 12.82 -8.64 9.54
C TYR A 120 12.71 -10.14 9.21
N ASP A 121 11.57 -10.77 9.53
CA ASP A 121 11.27 -12.17 9.17
C ASP A 121 11.08 -12.37 7.63
N GLU A 122 10.87 -11.29 6.88
CA GLU A 122 10.78 -11.28 5.41
C GLU A 122 12.04 -10.69 4.74
N ARG A 123 13.17 -10.54 5.43
CA ARG A 123 14.37 -9.84 4.92
C ARG A 123 14.95 -10.41 3.61
N GLY A 124 14.64 -11.66 3.27
CA GLY A 124 15.00 -12.26 1.98
C GLY A 124 14.11 -11.83 0.81
N ARG A 125 13.03 -11.09 1.08
CA ARG A 125 12.11 -10.62 0.05
C ARG A 125 12.73 -9.45 -0.72
N VAL A 126 12.69 -9.54 -2.05
CA VAL A 126 13.07 -8.41 -2.92
C VAL A 126 12.01 -7.31 -2.79
N GLY A 127 12.41 -6.17 -2.23
CA GLY A 127 11.56 -4.99 -2.09
C GLY A 127 11.50 -4.13 -3.36
N TYR A 128 10.89 -2.97 -3.22
CA TYR A 128 10.86 -1.96 -4.27
C TYR A 128 12.29 -1.49 -4.60
N LYS A 129 12.66 -1.60 -5.87
CA LYS A 129 13.94 -1.10 -6.39
C LYS A 129 13.66 0.10 -7.29
N PRO A 130 13.92 1.32 -6.82
CA PRO A 130 13.77 2.52 -7.64
C PRO A 130 14.70 2.49 -8.85
N THR A 131 14.21 2.90 -10.00
CA THR A 131 15.02 3.10 -11.20
C THR A 131 15.62 4.50 -11.27
N ASN A 132 14.97 5.48 -10.63
CA ASN A 132 15.46 6.85 -10.55
C ASN A 132 16.53 6.96 -9.44
N PRO A 133 17.75 7.45 -9.73
CA PRO A 133 18.85 7.54 -8.76
C PRO A 133 18.58 8.53 -7.61
N LEU A 134 17.63 9.46 -7.77
CA LEU A 134 17.20 10.37 -6.72
C LEU A 134 16.25 9.71 -5.71
N ILE A 135 15.72 8.52 -6.00
CA ILE A 135 14.84 7.79 -5.08
C ILE A 135 15.62 6.68 -4.40
N LYS A 136 15.62 6.67 -3.07
CA LYS A 136 16.28 5.64 -2.24
C LYS A 136 15.23 4.93 -1.39
N ALA A 137 15.25 3.61 -1.36
CA ALA A 137 14.39 2.83 -0.47
C ALA A 137 15.12 2.52 0.84
N ARG A 138 14.42 2.71 1.98
CA ARG A 138 14.87 2.26 3.31
C ARG A 138 13.87 1.29 3.90
N PHE A 139 14.38 0.43 4.77
CA PHE A 139 13.64 -0.69 5.36
C PHE A 139 13.74 -0.67 6.88
N PRO A 140 13.07 0.28 7.57
CA PRO A 140 13.25 0.47 9.01
C PRO A 140 12.95 -0.79 9.83
N PHE A 141 12.00 -1.62 9.42
CA PHE A 141 11.71 -2.88 10.11
C PHE A 141 12.87 -3.89 10.04
N ILE A 142 13.65 -3.89 8.95
CA ILE A 142 14.86 -4.72 8.86
C ILE A 142 15.97 -4.11 9.72
N GLU A 143 16.13 -2.78 9.66
CA GLU A 143 17.14 -2.03 10.40
C GLU A 143 16.94 -2.17 11.92
N ASP A 144 15.67 -2.22 12.37
CA ASP A 144 15.26 -2.28 13.77
C ASP A 144 14.86 -3.69 14.25
N THR A 145 15.08 -4.72 13.42
CA THR A 145 14.73 -6.12 13.72
C THR A 145 13.25 -6.35 14.09
N ILE A 146 12.35 -5.58 13.48
CA ILE A 146 10.89 -5.66 13.69
C ILE A 146 10.32 -6.82 12.87
N ASP A 147 9.83 -7.83 13.55
CA ASP A 147 9.18 -9.00 12.98
C ASP A 147 7.64 -8.87 12.98
N LYS A 148 6.96 -9.97 12.68
CA LYS A 148 5.49 -10.00 12.63
C LYS A 148 4.84 -9.76 13.99
N GLU A 149 5.39 -10.30 15.05
CA GLU A 149 4.91 -10.18 16.42
C GLU A 149 5.04 -8.72 16.89
N ALA A 150 6.18 -8.08 16.65
CA ALA A 150 6.40 -6.67 16.96
C ALA A 150 5.49 -5.74 16.13
N VAL A 151 5.19 -6.06 14.87
CA VAL A 151 4.20 -5.32 14.07
C VAL A 151 2.81 -5.36 14.71
N MET A 152 2.40 -6.52 15.23
CA MET A 152 1.11 -6.66 15.92
C MET A 152 1.06 -5.85 17.21
N GLU A 153 2.14 -5.90 18.01
CA GLU A 153 2.28 -5.12 19.24
C GLU A 153 2.22 -3.61 18.97
N ILE A 154 2.90 -3.12 17.93
CA ILE A 154 2.84 -1.70 17.53
C ILE A 154 1.39 -1.27 17.23
N LEU A 155 0.64 -2.08 16.50
CA LEU A 155 -0.74 -1.76 16.16
C LEU A 155 -1.67 -1.79 17.38
N GLU A 156 -1.50 -2.75 18.27
CA GLU A 156 -2.28 -2.90 19.48
C GLU A 156 -2.00 -1.75 20.47
N THR A 157 -0.73 -1.51 20.79
CA THR A 157 -0.32 -0.45 21.71
C THR A 157 -0.64 0.95 21.21
N SER A 158 -0.69 1.15 19.87
CA SER A 158 -1.13 2.42 19.28
C SER A 158 -2.64 2.63 19.33
N GLY A 159 -3.43 1.63 19.69
CA GLY A 159 -4.89 1.67 19.67
C GLY A 159 -5.53 1.53 18.28
N LEU A 160 -4.75 1.28 17.24
CA LEU A 160 -5.26 1.10 15.87
C LEU A 160 -5.90 -0.27 15.68
N GLY A 161 -5.28 -1.31 16.24
CA GLY A 161 -5.65 -2.70 15.96
C GLY A 161 -5.47 -3.09 14.50
N LEU A 162 -6.17 -4.13 14.07
CA LEU A 162 -6.20 -4.57 12.68
C LEU A 162 -7.42 -4.02 11.94
N PRO A 163 -7.33 -3.79 10.61
CA PRO A 163 -8.51 -3.56 9.78
C PRO A 163 -9.51 -4.71 9.88
N ASP A 164 -10.82 -4.42 9.87
CA ASP A 164 -11.85 -5.42 10.07
C ASP A 164 -11.83 -6.59 9.07
N TYR A 165 -11.38 -6.35 7.84
CA TYR A 165 -11.27 -7.40 6.84
C TYR A 165 -10.24 -8.48 7.21
N TYR A 166 -9.33 -8.26 8.18
CA TYR A 166 -8.41 -9.31 8.66
C TYR A 166 -9.13 -10.48 9.35
N LYS A 167 -10.42 -10.35 9.66
CA LYS A 167 -11.26 -11.44 10.18
C LYS A 167 -11.41 -12.58 9.17
N TRP A 168 -11.34 -12.28 7.88
CA TRP A 168 -11.53 -13.24 6.79
C TRP A 168 -10.46 -13.17 5.69
N ARG A 169 -9.61 -12.17 5.71
CA ARG A 169 -8.57 -11.92 4.70
C ARG A 169 -7.22 -11.66 5.36
N SER A 170 -6.14 -12.19 4.81
CA SER A 170 -4.81 -12.13 5.44
C SER A 170 -3.97 -10.90 5.03
N ARG A 171 -4.45 -10.10 4.07
CA ARG A 171 -3.69 -8.95 3.51
C ARG A 171 -4.60 -7.90 2.91
N SER A 172 -4.10 -6.66 2.82
CA SER A 172 -4.73 -5.59 2.04
C SER A 172 -4.65 -5.84 0.53
N GLY A 173 -5.52 -5.19 -0.21
CA GLY A 173 -5.54 -5.19 -1.68
C GLY A 173 -6.94 -4.97 -2.23
N CYS A 174 -7.02 -4.77 -3.54
CA CYS A 174 -8.29 -4.60 -4.24
C CYS A 174 -9.23 -5.80 -4.04
N THR A 175 -10.52 -5.59 -4.23
CA THR A 175 -11.56 -6.63 -4.08
C THR A 175 -11.33 -7.83 -4.99
N PHE A 176 -10.79 -7.64 -6.20
CA PHE A 176 -10.48 -8.69 -7.17
C PHE A 176 -8.98 -9.05 -7.24
N CYS A 177 -8.22 -8.84 -6.17
CA CYS A 177 -6.77 -9.09 -6.19
C CYS A 177 -6.46 -10.57 -6.47
N PHE A 178 -5.65 -10.84 -7.49
CA PHE A 178 -5.23 -12.20 -7.88
C PHE A 178 -4.37 -12.91 -6.83
N PHE A 179 -3.90 -12.21 -5.81
CA PHE A 179 -3.21 -12.81 -4.68
C PHE A 179 -4.16 -13.36 -3.60
N GLN A 180 -5.47 -13.23 -3.76
CA GLN A 180 -6.43 -13.78 -2.81
C GLN A 180 -6.38 -15.29 -2.80
N LYS A 181 -6.46 -15.88 -1.60
CA LYS A 181 -6.63 -17.33 -1.42
C LYS A 181 -8.09 -17.72 -1.68
N LYS A 182 -8.34 -19.00 -1.94
CA LYS A 182 -9.72 -19.51 -2.12
C LYS A 182 -10.63 -19.19 -0.93
N SER A 183 -10.13 -19.32 0.31
CA SER A 183 -10.87 -18.93 1.53
C SER A 183 -11.19 -17.44 1.59
N GLU A 184 -10.32 -16.60 1.05
CA GLU A 184 -10.53 -15.14 1.03
C GLU A 184 -11.57 -14.73 -0.03
N TRP A 185 -11.71 -15.50 -1.13
CA TRP A 185 -12.81 -15.35 -2.08
C TRP A 185 -14.15 -15.75 -1.47
N VAL A 186 -14.21 -16.79 -0.63
CA VAL A 186 -15.39 -17.14 0.15
C VAL A 186 -15.75 -16.01 1.11
N GLY A 187 -14.76 -15.52 1.88
CA GLY A 187 -14.96 -14.39 2.78
C GLY A 187 -15.42 -13.11 2.06
N LEU A 188 -14.89 -12.83 0.86
CA LEU A 188 -15.38 -11.70 0.04
C LEU A 188 -16.84 -11.88 -0.34
N LYS A 189 -17.25 -13.08 -0.77
CA LYS A 189 -18.63 -13.39 -1.11
C LYS A 189 -19.59 -13.21 0.07
N GLU A 190 -19.16 -13.63 1.25
CA GLU A 190 -19.99 -13.57 2.47
C GLU A 190 -20.11 -12.15 3.03
N ASN A 191 -19.02 -11.36 3.00
CA ASN A 191 -18.98 -10.03 3.60
C ASN A 191 -19.27 -8.90 2.60
N HIS A 192 -18.96 -9.09 1.31
CA HIS A 192 -19.11 -8.10 0.24
C HIS A 192 -19.61 -8.75 -1.06
N PRO A 193 -20.86 -9.25 -1.09
CA PRO A 193 -21.40 -10.01 -2.23
C PRO A 193 -21.37 -9.22 -3.55
N GLU A 194 -21.63 -7.93 -3.53
CA GLU A 194 -21.57 -7.07 -4.72
C GLU A 194 -20.14 -6.97 -5.29
N ALA A 195 -19.15 -6.82 -4.41
CA ALA A 195 -17.74 -6.80 -4.82
C ALA A 195 -17.28 -8.15 -5.37
N PHE A 196 -17.83 -9.24 -4.83
CA PHE A 196 -17.56 -10.60 -5.35
C PHE A 196 -18.17 -10.78 -6.74
N GLU A 197 -19.43 -10.39 -6.98
CA GLU A 197 -20.05 -10.49 -8.30
C GLU A 197 -19.36 -9.57 -9.32
N HIS A 198 -18.93 -8.37 -8.92
CA HIS A 198 -18.09 -7.52 -9.77
C HIS A 198 -16.77 -8.22 -10.13
N ALA A 199 -16.03 -8.76 -9.16
CA ALA A 199 -14.79 -9.47 -9.41
C ALA A 199 -14.98 -10.65 -10.38
N LYS A 200 -16.06 -11.42 -10.20
CA LYS A 200 -16.43 -12.54 -11.09
C LYS A 200 -16.79 -12.08 -12.52
N SER A 201 -17.39 -10.90 -12.66
CA SER A 201 -17.69 -10.35 -13.98
C SER A 201 -16.44 -10.03 -14.80
N LEU A 202 -15.34 -9.68 -14.14
CA LEU A 202 -14.06 -9.40 -14.81
C LEU A 202 -13.41 -10.65 -15.41
N GLU A 203 -13.73 -11.85 -14.90
CA GLU A 203 -13.20 -13.12 -15.43
C GLU A 203 -13.89 -13.57 -16.74
N LYS A 204 -15.02 -12.96 -17.08
CA LYS A 204 -15.84 -13.36 -18.25
C LYS A 204 -15.60 -12.49 -19.48
N THR A 205 -14.71 -11.52 -19.37
CA THR A 205 -14.35 -10.62 -20.46
C THR A 205 -13.15 -11.14 -21.21
#